data_9db2d577dde9aaeb1766b7d4d333d97b
#
_entry.id   9db2d577dde9aaeb1766b7d4d333d97b
#
_cell.length_a   1.000
_cell.length_b   1.000
_cell.length_c   1.000
_cell.angle_alpha   90.00
_cell.angle_beta   90.00
_cell.angle_gamma   90.00
#
_symmetry.space_group_name_H-M   'P 1'
#
loop_
_entity.id
_entity.type
_entity.pdbx_description
1 polymer ?
#
loop_
_entity_poly.entity_id
_entity_poly.type
_entity_poly.pdbx_seq_one_letter_code
_entity_poly.pdbx_strand_id
1 'polypeptide(L)'
;MKKQILFLLGTFLALYACHNDSPSLIGTWTVDKVNVQFDERRSTPELVKQIGEMEKQNTIVIGPDSLLTFNNLEGETQGRMRLSKDGTMTCDGTVFGLWEEGRIVTRTDSPLGEILVTYRKK
;
A
#
# COMPACT_ATOMS: atom_id res chain seq x y z
N MET A 1 -28.06 -13.00 -34.37
CA MET A 1 -28.05 -12.74 -34.02
C MET A 1 -27.80 -12.77 -33.58
N LYS A 2 -27.49 -12.68 -33.75
CA LYS A 2 -27.15 -12.43 -33.27
C LYS A 2 -26.63 -12.19 -32.74
N LYS A 3 -26.45 -11.95 -32.86
CA LYS A 3 -25.99 -11.41 -32.28
C LYS A 3 -25.58 -11.57 -31.50
N GLN A 4 -25.42 -11.54 -31.41
CA GLN A 4 -25.14 -11.35 -30.58
C GLN A 4 -24.43 -11.62 -29.99
N ILE A 5 -24.23 -11.74 -30.35
CA ILE A 5 -23.73 -11.66 -29.67
C ILE A 5 -23.00 -11.52 -29.23
N LEU A 6 -22.83 -11.27 -29.50
CA LEU A 6 -22.25 -10.72 -28.98
C LEU A 6 -21.92 -10.60 -28.40
N PHE A 7 -21.82 -10.36 -28.37
CA PHE A 7 -21.59 -9.80 -27.52
C PHE A 7 -21.20 -10.17 -26.91
N LEU A 8 -20.95 -10.40 -27.11
CA LEU A 8 -20.67 -10.38 -26.32
C LEU A 8 -19.96 -10.57 -26.01
N LEU A 9 -19.61 -10.57 -26.34
CA LEU A 9 -18.98 -10.31 -25.94
C LEU A 9 -18.50 -9.87 -25.54
N GLY A 10 -18.29 -9.47 -25.69
CA GLY A 10 -17.78 -8.70 -25.20
C GLY A 10 -17.63 -8.60 -24.29
N THR A 11 -17.71 -8.55 -24.02
CA THR A 11 -17.51 -8.39 -22.94
C THR A 11 -17.02 -8.98 -22.30
N PHE A 12 -16.67 -9.19 -22.44
CA PHE A 12 -16.16 -9.45 -21.68
C PHE A 12 -15.37 -9.32 -21.59
N LEU A 13 -15.04 -9.09 -22.10
CA LEU A 13 -14.19 -8.74 -21.84
C LEU A 13 -13.88 -8.04 -21.17
N ALA A 14 -14.13 -7.76 -21.34
CA ALA A 14 -13.79 -6.92 -20.41
C ALA A 14 -13.67 -7.44 -19.11
N LEU A 15 -13.84 -7.86 -18.89
CA LEU A 15 -13.63 -8.16 -17.93
C LEU A 15 -12.64 -8.59 -17.46
N TYR A 16 -12.23 -8.56 -17.90
CA TYR A 16 -11.28 -8.75 -17.63
C TYR A 16 -10.66 -7.94 -17.28
N ALA A 17 -10.79 -7.61 -17.44
CA ALA A 17 -9.98 -6.44 -17.30
C ALA A 17 -9.92 -5.88 -15.93
N CYS A 18 -10.99 -5.78 -15.35
CA CYS A 18 -11.07 -5.21 -14.04
C CYS A 18 -10.28 -5.97 -13.01
N HIS A 19 -10.17 -7.23 -13.18
CA HIS A 19 -9.44 -8.02 -12.21
C HIS A 19 -7.95 -7.84 -12.33
N ASN A 20 -7.54 -7.02 -13.23
CA ASN A 20 -6.12 -6.74 -13.38
C ASN A 20 -5.54 -6.05 -12.17
N ASP A 21 -6.37 -5.42 -11.38
CA ASP A 21 -5.86 -4.73 -10.21
C ASP A 21 -5.28 -5.67 -9.18
N SER A 22 -5.90 -6.83 -9.01
CA SER A 22 -5.39 -7.77 -8.02
C SER A 22 -3.97 -8.21 -8.27
N PRO A 23 -3.59 -8.58 -9.48
CA PRO A 23 -2.21 -8.97 -9.73
C PRO A 23 -1.23 -7.84 -9.46
N SER A 24 -1.66 -6.60 -9.60
CA SER A 24 -0.75 -5.47 -9.42
C SER A 24 -0.31 -5.28 -7.98
N LEU A 25 -1.02 -5.87 -7.02
CA LEU A 25 -0.61 -5.80 -5.63
C LEU A 25 0.44 -6.82 -5.26
N ILE A 26 0.50 -7.93 -5.99
CA ILE A 26 1.46 -8.98 -5.70
C ILE A 26 2.87 -8.52 -6.08
N GLY A 27 3.80 -8.65 -5.15
CA GLY A 27 5.18 -8.30 -5.41
C GLY A 27 5.84 -7.62 -4.22
N THR A 28 6.99 -7.02 -4.49
CA THR A 28 7.77 -6.31 -3.48
C THR A 28 7.59 -4.82 -3.68
N TRP A 29 7.35 -4.13 -2.56
CA TRP A 29 7.12 -2.70 -2.57
C TRP A 29 8.19 -2.01 -1.74
N THR A 30 8.77 -0.96 -2.29
CA THR A 30 9.81 -0.19 -1.60
C THR A 30 9.35 1.25 -1.45
N VAL A 31 9.99 1.96 -0.53
CA VAL A 31 9.58 3.33 -0.23
C VAL A 31 9.91 4.25 -1.40
N ASP A 32 8.91 5.00 -1.83
CA ASP A 32 9.04 6.03 -2.85
C ASP A 32 9.33 7.37 -2.20
N LYS A 33 8.56 7.71 -1.17
CA LYS A 33 8.81 8.94 -0.43
C LYS A 33 8.24 8.84 0.98
N VAL A 34 8.79 9.64 1.88
CA VAL A 34 8.35 9.75 3.27
C VAL A 34 8.00 11.21 3.54
N ASN A 35 6.85 11.42 4.14
CA ASN A 35 6.41 12.75 4.52
C ASN A 35 6.19 12.76 6.03
N VAL A 36 7.08 13.44 6.76
CA VAL A 36 7.01 13.53 8.21
C VAL A 36 6.44 14.91 8.56
N GLN A 37 5.26 14.91 9.18
CA GLN A 37 4.57 16.16 9.54
C GLN A 37 4.49 16.28 11.06
N PHE A 38 5.60 16.63 11.65
CA PHE A 38 5.70 16.80 13.09
C PHE A 38 5.52 18.24 13.50
N ASP A 39 5.00 18.44 14.70
CA ASP A 39 4.85 19.76 15.30
C ASP A 39 6.25 20.34 15.55
N GLU A 40 6.51 21.52 14.98
CA GLU A 40 7.83 22.15 15.12
C GLU A 40 8.20 22.46 16.55
N ARG A 41 7.23 22.58 17.42
CA ARG A 41 7.47 22.85 18.84
C ARG A 41 7.91 21.62 19.61
N ARG A 42 7.70 20.44 19.06
CA ARG A 42 7.97 19.19 19.74
C ARG A 42 9.04 18.37 19.07
N SER A 43 9.55 18.84 17.97
CA SER A 43 10.54 18.08 17.21
C SER A 43 11.58 19.04 16.64
N THR A 44 12.67 18.44 16.16
CA THR A 44 13.75 19.20 15.53
C THR A 44 13.90 18.75 14.09
N PRO A 45 14.50 19.58 13.22
CA PRO A 45 14.76 19.15 11.85
C PRO A 45 15.62 17.89 11.79
N GLU A 46 16.53 17.72 12.73
CA GLU A 46 17.37 16.52 12.80
C GLU A 46 16.53 15.28 13.06
N LEU A 47 15.58 15.38 13.99
CA LEU A 47 14.70 14.26 14.30
C LEU A 47 13.84 13.89 13.11
N VAL A 48 13.26 14.89 12.44
CA VAL A 48 12.45 14.66 11.27
C VAL A 48 13.25 13.95 10.19
N LYS A 49 14.48 14.39 9.95
CA LYS A 49 15.35 13.77 8.98
C LYS A 49 15.68 12.34 9.35
N GLN A 50 15.97 12.11 10.62
CA GLN A 50 16.31 10.77 11.11
C GLN A 50 15.15 9.80 10.92
N ILE A 51 13.94 10.24 11.27
CA ILE A 51 12.74 9.41 11.10
C ILE A 51 12.55 9.10 9.63
N GLY A 52 12.70 10.09 8.75
CA GLY A 52 12.58 9.89 7.33
C GLY A 52 13.56 8.85 6.80
N GLU A 53 14.80 8.90 7.26
CA GLU A 53 15.82 7.95 6.82
C GLU A 53 15.50 6.53 7.31
N MET A 54 14.95 6.40 8.51
CA MET A 54 14.56 5.11 9.04
C MET A 54 13.41 4.52 8.24
N GLU A 55 12.40 5.33 7.92
CA GLU A 55 11.23 4.83 7.20
C GLU A 55 11.57 4.44 5.76
N LYS A 56 12.61 5.03 5.18
CA LYS A 56 13.01 4.68 3.83
C LYS A 56 13.49 3.24 3.68
N GLN A 57 13.76 2.57 4.78
CA GLN A 57 14.25 1.20 4.75
C GLN A 57 13.11 0.18 4.84
N ASN A 58 11.89 0.64 4.97
CA ASN A 58 10.74 -0.26 5.05
C ASN A 58 10.51 -0.97 3.72
N THR A 59 10.03 -2.21 3.78
CA THR A 59 9.61 -2.94 2.58
C THR A 59 8.31 -3.67 2.87
N ILE A 60 7.53 -3.88 1.82
CA ILE A 60 6.29 -4.65 1.89
C ILE A 60 6.37 -5.71 0.82
N VAL A 61 6.08 -6.96 1.18
CA VAL A 61 6.01 -8.06 0.23
C VAL A 61 4.61 -8.64 0.30
N ILE A 62 3.94 -8.71 -0.85
CA ILE A 62 2.60 -9.28 -0.93
C ILE A 62 2.67 -10.49 -1.85
N GLY A 63 2.35 -11.65 -1.30
CA GLY A 63 2.37 -12.89 -2.05
C GLY A 63 1.04 -13.18 -2.73
N PRO A 64 1.01 -14.19 -3.62
CA PRO A 64 -0.20 -14.54 -4.36
C PRO A 64 -1.33 -15.08 -3.47
N ASP A 65 -1.00 -15.48 -2.26
CA ASP A 65 -1.98 -15.96 -1.30
C ASP A 65 -2.50 -14.85 -0.39
N SER A 66 -2.20 -13.61 -0.71
CA SER A 66 -2.57 -12.42 0.05
C SER A 66 -1.85 -12.30 1.39
N LEU A 67 -0.74 -12.99 1.54
CA LEU A 67 0.07 -12.83 2.73
C LEU A 67 0.93 -11.58 2.56
N LEU A 68 0.78 -10.65 3.50
CA LEU A 68 1.54 -9.42 3.50
C LEU A 68 2.64 -9.52 4.55
N THR A 69 3.86 -9.22 4.15
CA THR A 69 5.02 -9.18 5.05
C THR A 69 5.55 -7.76 5.08
N PHE A 70 5.58 -7.17 6.24
CA PHE A 70 6.10 -5.82 6.42
C PHE A 70 7.40 -5.88 7.19
N ASN A 71 8.45 -5.32 6.59
CA ASN A 71 9.78 -5.27 7.20
C ASN A 71 10.17 -3.84 7.50
N ASN A 72 10.65 -3.60 8.71
CA ASN A 72 11.24 -2.32 9.08
C ASN A 72 12.43 -2.58 9.98
N LEU A 73 13.04 -1.53 10.51
CA LEU A 73 14.22 -1.69 11.35
C LEU A 73 13.94 -2.44 12.64
N GLU A 74 12.69 -2.51 13.06
CA GLU A 74 12.33 -3.21 14.29
C GLU A 74 12.04 -4.68 14.07
N GLY A 75 11.94 -5.11 12.83
CA GLY A 75 11.69 -6.51 12.53
C GLY A 75 10.68 -6.73 11.45
N GLU A 76 10.10 -7.92 11.46
CA GLU A 76 9.18 -8.38 10.44
C GLU A 76 7.82 -8.67 11.04
N THR A 77 6.76 -8.25 10.35
CA THR A 77 5.38 -8.51 10.74
C THR A 77 4.66 -9.11 9.55
N GLN A 78 3.86 -10.15 9.78
CA GLN A 78 3.10 -10.78 8.71
C GLN A 78 1.62 -10.83 9.06
N GLY A 79 0.79 -10.84 8.04
CA GLY A 79 -0.64 -10.97 8.22
C GLY A 79 -1.33 -11.13 6.89
N ARG A 80 -2.62 -11.46 6.96
CA ARG A 80 -3.43 -11.63 5.76
C ARG A 80 -3.99 -10.29 5.31
N MET A 81 -3.72 -9.95 4.08
CA MET A 81 -4.13 -8.68 3.51
C MET A 81 -5.49 -8.80 2.84
N ARG A 82 -6.30 -7.75 3.00
CA ARG A 82 -7.55 -7.60 2.27
C ARG A 82 -7.63 -6.20 1.72
N LEU A 83 -8.18 -6.09 0.52
CA LEU A 83 -8.36 -4.80 -0.13
C LEU A 83 -9.86 -4.56 -0.29
N SER A 84 -10.34 -3.44 0.25
CA SER A 84 -11.74 -3.08 0.10
C SER A 84 -11.94 -2.24 -1.16
N LYS A 85 -13.20 -2.00 -1.50
CA LYS A 85 -13.53 -1.27 -2.73
C LYS A 85 -13.03 0.15 -2.75
N ASP A 86 -12.92 0.76 -1.58
CA ASP A 86 -12.46 2.15 -1.48
C ASP A 86 -10.94 2.28 -1.42
N GLY A 87 -10.23 1.16 -1.55
CA GLY A 87 -8.78 1.19 -1.51
C GLY A 87 -8.17 0.96 -0.15
N THR A 88 -8.99 0.78 0.88
CA THR A 88 -8.46 0.52 2.22
C THR A 88 -7.86 -0.89 2.26
N MET A 89 -6.62 -0.97 2.73
CA MET A 89 -5.92 -2.24 2.91
C MET A 89 -5.90 -2.58 4.38
N THR A 90 -6.32 -3.80 4.72
CA THR A 90 -6.23 -4.27 6.08
C THR A 90 -5.28 -5.45 6.15
N CYS A 91 -4.66 -5.62 7.31
CA CYS A 91 -3.78 -6.75 7.58
C CYS A 91 -4.29 -7.38 8.86
N ASP A 92 -4.79 -8.61 8.76
CA ASP A 92 -5.43 -9.30 9.88
C ASP A 92 -6.54 -8.48 10.52
N GLY A 93 -7.32 -7.76 9.69
CA GLY A 93 -8.45 -6.99 10.16
C GLY A 93 -8.12 -5.59 10.64
N THR A 94 -6.86 -5.22 10.70
CA THR A 94 -6.44 -3.89 11.13
C THR A 94 -6.03 -3.07 9.91
N VAL A 95 -6.46 -1.82 9.84
CA VAL A 95 -6.11 -0.96 8.72
C VAL A 95 -4.59 -0.81 8.63
N PHE A 96 -4.05 -1.15 7.49
CA PHE A 96 -2.63 -1.05 7.22
C PHE A 96 -2.27 0.18 6.39
N GLY A 97 -3.07 0.46 5.37
CA GLY A 97 -2.80 1.57 4.48
C GLY A 97 -3.87 1.71 3.41
N LEU A 98 -3.54 2.49 2.39
CA LEU A 98 -4.42 2.74 1.25
C LEU A 98 -3.74 2.35 -0.04
N TRP A 99 -4.51 1.73 -0.92
CA TRP A 99 -4.12 1.48 -2.31
C TRP A 99 -4.63 2.65 -3.12
N GLU A 100 -3.73 3.41 -3.73
CA GLU A 100 -4.11 4.64 -4.40
C GLU A 100 -3.22 4.89 -5.60
N GLU A 101 -3.80 4.90 -6.78
CA GLU A 101 -3.10 5.23 -8.03
C GLU A 101 -1.79 4.46 -8.23
N GLY A 102 -1.83 3.18 -7.97
CA GLY A 102 -0.66 2.34 -8.16
C GLY A 102 0.37 2.43 -7.05
N ARG A 103 0.02 3.05 -5.95
CA ARG A 103 0.90 3.20 -4.79
C ARG A 103 0.21 2.69 -3.54
N ILE A 104 1.00 2.28 -2.58
CA ILE A 104 0.52 1.96 -1.24
C ILE A 104 0.95 3.10 -0.34
N VAL A 105 0.00 3.65 0.42
CA VAL A 105 0.29 4.75 1.33
C VAL A 105 -0.05 4.30 2.74
N THR A 106 0.91 4.38 3.65
CA THR A 106 0.67 4.08 5.05
C THR A 106 0.75 5.36 5.87
N ARG A 107 0.02 5.37 6.97
CA ARG A 107 -0.04 6.51 7.86
C ARG A 107 0.19 6.05 9.29
N THR A 108 1.10 6.71 9.97
CA THR A 108 1.37 6.44 11.38
C THR A 108 1.18 7.72 12.16
N ASP A 109 0.36 7.65 13.20
CA ASP A 109 0.14 8.78 14.08
C ASP A 109 1.02 8.65 15.31
N SER A 110 1.56 9.76 15.76
CA SER A 110 2.37 9.79 16.98
C SER A 110 2.04 11.07 17.74
N PRO A 111 2.47 11.18 19.01
CA PRO A 111 2.26 12.42 19.76
C PRO A 111 2.93 13.63 19.11
N LEU A 112 3.93 13.41 18.27
CA LEU A 112 4.64 14.49 17.60
C LEU A 112 3.99 14.90 16.31
N GLY A 113 3.18 14.03 15.71
CA GLY A 113 2.53 14.30 14.45
C GLY A 113 2.35 13.06 13.63
N GLU A 114 2.32 13.23 12.33
CA GLU A 114 1.93 12.18 11.39
C GLU A 114 3.08 11.83 10.46
N ILE A 115 3.20 10.54 10.15
CA ILE A 115 4.18 10.05 9.19
C ILE A 115 3.44 9.37 8.07
N LEU A 116 3.62 9.85 6.85
CA LEU A 116 3.02 9.25 5.65
C LEU A 116 4.13 8.64 4.82
N VAL A 117 4.00 7.39 4.48
CA VAL A 117 4.99 6.70 3.66
C VAL A 117 4.30 6.18 2.40
N THR A 118 4.84 6.53 1.25
CA THR A 118 4.33 6.08 -0.03
C THR A 118 5.28 5.02 -0.57
N TYR A 119 4.71 3.88 -0.97
CA TYR A 119 5.48 2.76 -1.50
C TYR A 119 5.18 2.58 -2.98
N ARG A 120 6.19 2.18 -3.72
CA ARG A 120 6.03 1.85 -5.14
C ARG A 120 6.47 0.42 -5.35
N LYS A 121 5.90 -0.20 -6.37
CA LYS A 121 6.28 -1.57 -6.70
C LYS A 121 7.67 -1.58 -7.29
N LYS A 122 8.46 -2.50 -6.79
CA LYS A 122 9.84 -2.65 -7.23
C LYS A 122 9.93 -3.22 -8.64
#